data_f5bcbe8306e383d6363308041064d70a
#
_entry.id   f5bcbe8306e383d6363308041064d70a
#
_cell.length_a   1.000
_cell.length_b   1.000
_cell.length_c   1.000
_cell.angle_alpha   90.00
_cell.angle_beta   90.00
_cell.angle_gamma   90.00
#
_symmetry.space_group_name_H-M   'P 1'
#
loop_
_entity.id
_entity.type
_entity.pdbx_description
1 polymer ?
#
loop_
_entity_poly.entity_id
_entity_poly.type
_entity_poly.pdbx_seq_one_letter_code
_entity_poly.pdbx_strand_id
1 'polypeptide(L)'
;AEQFTAPASVVYSYQITFPCVMPPPLSRSHARAWSRSAGTSPVSEGVGYRRRFHGQIFAQLLQAYGVHQVDLAGIFDEKLQRNKEQFGVTETYNTTREQIPEDSYDVIIEAVGLPATQAQAVAAAKKGAQVLMFGVGPQEAHFEMNTYDIYKKQLTIQGSFINPLTFRDAISLVSSGKMNIGGLISHELELEQVQDFLDGKITGVSKAVVKIGA
;
A
#
# COMPACT_ATOMS: atom_id res chain seq x y z
N ALA A 1 -16.13 2.96 -29.37
CA ALA A 1 -14.84 3.28 -28.73
C ALA A 1 -15.00 4.65 -28.07
N GLU A 2 -15.34 4.68 -26.78
CA GLU A 2 -15.33 5.90 -26.01
C GLU A 2 -13.87 6.30 -25.78
N GLN A 3 -13.47 7.43 -26.34
CA GLN A 3 -12.19 8.03 -26.09
C GLN A 3 -12.17 8.54 -24.65
N PHE A 4 -11.39 7.87 -23.82
CA PHE A 4 -11.12 8.32 -22.46
C PHE A 4 -10.13 9.49 -22.54
N THR A 5 -10.62 10.71 -22.50
CA THR A 5 -9.81 11.93 -22.36
C THR A 5 -9.51 12.19 -20.88
N ALA A 6 -8.61 11.39 -20.31
CA ALA A 6 -7.90 11.84 -19.12
C ALA A 6 -6.91 12.96 -19.53
N PRO A 7 -6.69 14.00 -18.71
CA PRO A 7 -5.67 15.00 -19.01
C PRO A 7 -4.35 14.27 -19.31
N ALA A 8 -3.69 14.63 -20.40
CA ALA A 8 -2.49 13.93 -20.88
C ALA A 8 -1.39 13.81 -19.82
N SER A 9 -1.32 14.74 -18.86
CA SER A 9 -0.43 14.73 -17.70
C SER A 9 -0.64 13.54 -16.75
N VAL A 10 -1.79 12.88 -16.78
CA VAL A 10 -2.11 11.75 -15.90
C VAL A 10 -1.72 10.41 -16.53
N VAL A 11 -1.63 10.33 -17.84
CA VAL A 11 -1.48 9.05 -18.57
C VAL A 11 -0.04 8.54 -18.63
N TYR A 12 0.97 9.39 -18.61
CA TYR A 12 2.35 9.01 -18.94
C TYR A 12 3.28 8.64 -17.77
N SER A 13 2.92 8.88 -16.53
CA SER A 13 3.80 8.59 -15.40
C SER A 13 3.31 7.51 -14.46
N TYR A 14 2.18 6.91 -14.72
CA TYR A 14 1.65 5.86 -13.89
C TYR A 14 1.90 4.49 -14.52
N GLN A 15 3.10 3.96 -14.30
CA GLN A 15 3.09 2.59 -13.85
C GLN A 15 2.44 2.63 -12.46
N ILE A 16 1.12 2.83 -12.43
CA ILE A 16 0.33 2.45 -11.30
C ILE A 16 0.40 0.93 -11.32
N THR A 17 1.46 0.44 -10.75
CA THR A 17 1.52 -0.91 -10.29
C THR A 17 0.54 -0.93 -9.12
N PHE A 18 -0.75 -0.98 -9.44
CA PHE A 18 -1.69 -1.44 -8.48
C PHE A 18 -1.28 -2.88 -8.21
N PRO A 19 -0.80 -3.20 -7.05
CA PRO A 19 -0.79 -4.57 -6.60
C PRO A 19 -2.24 -4.93 -6.33
N CYS A 20 -3.05 -4.78 -7.32
CA CYS A 20 -4.42 -5.12 -7.18
C CYS A 20 -4.64 -6.48 -7.77
N VAL A 21 -4.06 -7.42 -7.13
CA VAL A 21 -4.79 -8.63 -6.95
C VAL A 21 -4.99 -8.76 -5.46
N MET A 22 -6.09 -8.27 -5.01
CA MET A 22 -6.77 -9.07 -4.03
C MET A 22 -6.87 -10.46 -4.65
N PRO A 23 -6.30 -11.49 -4.04
CA PRO A 23 -6.28 -12.84 -4.60
C PRO A 23 -7.69 -13.29 -4.99
N PRO A 24 -7.84 -14.23 -5.95
CA PRO A 24 -9.14 -14.72 -6.41
C PRO A 24 -10.17 -15.03 -5.33
N PRO A 25 -9.82 -15.41 -4.06
CA PRO A 25 -10.83 -15.50 -3.00
C PRO A 25 -11.42 -14.16 -2.57
N LEU A 26 -10.80 -13.04 -2.94
CA LEU A 26 -11.30 -11.69 -2.70
C LEU A 26 -12.03 -11.10 -3.92
N SER A 27 -12.68 -11.96 -4.71
CA SER A 27 -13.70 -11.57 -5.67
C SER A 27 -14.74 -10.65 -5.00
N ARG A 28 -15.53 -9.92 -5.77
CA ARG A 28 -16.59 -9.01 -5.28
C ARG A 28 -17.46 -9.60 -4.16
N SER A 29 -17.60 -10.92 -4.10
CA SER A 29 -18.31 -11.63 -3.01
C SER A 29 -17.54 -11.61 -1.69
N HIS A 30 -16.21 -11.63 -1.71
CA HIS A 30 -15.37 -11.58 -0.51
C HIS A 30 -15.12 -10.14 -0.05
N ALA A 31 -15.03 -9.18 -0.98
CA ALA A 31 -15.05 -7.76 -0.64
C ALA A 31 -16.34 -7.37 0.12
N ARG A 32 -17.47 -8.00 -0.19
CA ARG A 32 -18.72 -7.85 0.58
C ARG A 32 -18.68 -8.57 1.94
N ALA A 33 -17.90 -9.61 2.10
CA ALA A 33 -17.66 -10.25 3.40
C ALA A 33 -16.71 -9.40 4.26
N TRP A 34 -15.74 -8.71 3.65
CA TRP A 34 -14.88 -7.75 4.32
C TRP A 34 -15.63 -6.53 4.85
N SER A 35 -16.62 -6.02 4.11
CA SER A 35 -17.45 -4.91 4.58
C SER A 35 -18.33 -5.26 5.78
N ARG A 36 -18.45 -6.53 6.14
CA ARG A 36 -19.24 -7.01 7.27
C ARG A 36 -18.42 -7.32 8.51
N SER A 37 -17.14 -7.61 8.36
CA SER A 37 -16.22 -7.66 9.49
C SER A 37 -15.62 -6.28 9.63
N ALA A 38 -16.02 -5.53 10.64
CA ALA A 38 -15.38 -4.27 11.04
C ALA A 38 -13.93 -4.58 11.47
N GLY A 39 -13.06 -4.83 10.47
CA GLY A 39 -11.69 -5.23 10.69
C GLY A 39 -10.75 -4.04 10.68
N THR A 40 -9.82 -4.04 11.60
CA THR A 40 -8.66 -3.15 11.62
C THR A 40 -7.59 -3.73 10.69
N SER A 41 -6.94 -2.89 9.91
CA SER A 41 -5.92 -3.34 8.96
C SER A 41 -4.68 -2.47 9.04
N PRO A 42 -3.52 -2.97 9.52
CA PRO A 42 -2.29 -2.23 9.43
C PRO A 42 -1.68 -2.39 8.05
N VAL A 43 -1.18 -1.31 7.52
CA VAL A 43 -0.33 -1.27 6.34
C VAL A 43 1.05 -0.83 6.78
N SER A 44 2.08 -1.64 6.55
CA SER A 44 3.44 -1.26 6.93
C SER A 44 4.18 -0.54 5.80
N GLU A 45 4.71 0.65 6.09
CA GLU A 45 5.62 1.38 5.20
C GLU A 45 7.07 1.23 5.66
N GLY A 46 7.95 0.80 4.80
CA GLY A 46 9.36 0.60 5.12
C GLY A 46 10.33 1.56 4.46
N VAL A 47 11.55 1.51 5.00
CA VAL A 47 12.70 2.25 4.53
C VAL A 47 13.26 1.62 3.27
N GLY A 48 12.96 2.20 2.12
CA GLY A 48 13.58 1.82 0.86
C GLY A 48 13.30 2.88 -0.19
N TYR A 49 14.31 3.31 -0.90
CA TYR A 49 14.27 4.43 -1.85
C TYR A 49 13.20 4.36 -2.95
N ARG A 50 12.51 3.23 -3.12
CA ARG A 50 11.56 3.01 -4.23
C ARG A 50 10.09 2.76 -3.84
N ARG A 51 9.69 2.72 -2.53
CA ARG A 51 8.36 2.22 -2.16
C ARG A 51 7.57 3.09 -1.19
N ARG A 52 7.89 4.37 -1.09
CA ARG A 52 7.36 5.28 -0.06
C ARG A 52 5.87 5.62 -0.14
N PHE A 53 5.19 5.32 -1.24
CA PHE A 53 3.77 5.69 -1.46
C PHE A 53 2.82 4.49 -1.48
N HIS A 54 3.32 3.25 -1.40
CA HIS A 54 2.45 2.06 -1.48
C HIS A 54 1.50 1.97 -0.28
N GLY A 55 1.97 2.29 0.92
CA GLY A 55 1.11 2.32 2.11
C GLY A 55 -0.08 3.27 1.96
N GLN A 56 0.16 4.45 1.38
CA GLN A 56 -0.90 5.44 1.10
C GLN A 56 -1.92 4.93 0.06
N ILE A 57 -1.46 4.21 -0.96
CA ILE A 57 -2.35 3.57 -1.93
C ILE A 57 -3.17 2.48 -1.26
N PHE A 58 -2.54 1.62 -0.47
CA PHE A 58 -3.24 0.54 0.21
C PHE A 58 -4.24 1.06 1.23
N ALA A 59 -3.91 2.10 1.99
CA ALA A 59 -4.85 2.70 2.93
C ALA A 59 -6.12 3.17 2.22
N GLN A 60 -5.98 3.93 1.14
CA GLN A 60 -7.10 4.40 0.34
C GLN A 60 -7.86 3.25 -0.34
N LEU A 61 -7.13 2.23 -0.82
CA LEU A 61 -7.72 1.06 -1.46
C LEU A 61 -8.61 0.28 -0.49
N LEU A 62 -8.12 0.00 0.71
CA LEU A 62 -8.88 -0.67 1.77
C LEU A 62 -10.14 0.09 2.11
N GLN A 63 -10.05 1.41 2.27
CA GLN A 63 -11.21 2.28 2.53
C GLN A 63 -12.20 2.27 1.37
N ALA A 64 -11.72 2.32 0.12
CA ALA A 64 -12.56 2.25 -1.07
C ALA A 64 -13.34 0.94 -1.17
N TYR A 65 -12.81 -0.13 -0.58
CA TYR A 65 -13.46 -1.43 -0.46
C TYR A 65 -14.28 -1.60 0.84
N GLY A 66 -14.40 -0.55 1.66
CA GLY A 66 -15.28 -0.54 2.83
C GLY A 66 -14.63 -0.98 4.14
N VAL A 67 -13.30 -1.01 4.22
CA VAL A 67 -12.60 -1.17 5.49
C VAL A 67 -12.68 0.17 6.24
N HIS A 68 -13.31 0.16 7.42
CA HIS A 68 -13.58 1.40 8.16
C HIS A 68 -12.39 1.87 8.99
N GLN A 69 -11.60 0.94 9.51
CA GLN A 69 -10.42 1.27 10.29
C GLN A 69 -9.17 0.77 9.58
N VAL A 70 -8.31 1.70 9.19
CA VAL A 70 -7.05 1.43 8.51
C VAL A 70 -5.95 2.11 9.30
N ASP A 71 -5.04 1.32 9.84
CA ASP A 71 -3.89 1.79 10.57
C ASP A 71 -2.65 1.69 9.69
N LEU A 72 -1.67 2.56 9.91
CA LEU A 72 -0.44 2.61 9.14
C LEU A 72 0.78 2.53 10.06
N ALA A 73 1.68 1.62 9.75
CA ALA A 73 2.96 1.51 10.43
C ALA A 73 4.11 2.02 9.54
N GLY A 74 5.02 2.77 10.12
CA GLY A 74 6.17 3.36 9.41
C GLY A 74 7.26 3.83 10.36
N ILE A 75 8.25 4.53 9.83
CA ILE A 75 9.39 5.01 10.63
C ILE A 75 9.58 6.53 10.59
N PHE A 76 8.76 7.25 9.81
CA PHE A 76 8.86 8.70 9.66
C PHE A 76 7.59 9.39 10.14
N ASP A 77 7.68 10.14 11.25
CA ASP A 77 6.54 10.81 11.87
C ASP A 77 5.82 11.77 10.93
N GLU A 78 6.55 12.59 10.18
CA GLU A 78 5.96 13.53 9.22
C GLU A 78 5.05 12.84 8.19
N LYS A 79 5.48 11.65 7.73
CA LYS A 79 4.69 10.89 6.77
C LYS A 79 3.49 10.23 7.41
N LEU A 80 3.66 9.67 8.59
CA LEU A 80 2.59 9.08 9.37
C LEU A 80 1.51 10.13 9.65
N GLN A 81 1.91 11.31 10.09
CA GLN A 81 1.00 12.44 10.33
C GLN A 81 0.27 12.87 9.05
N ARG A 82 1.01 13.04 7.95
CA ARG A 82 0.39 13.37 6.66
C ARG A 82 -0.63 12.32 6.20
N ASN A 83 -0.36 11.04 6.42
CA ASN A 83 -1.29 9.96 6.07
C ASN A 83 -2.58 10.04 6.89
N LYS A 84 -2.47 10.34 8.17
CA LYS A 84 -3.62 10.54 9.06
C LYS A 84 -4.48 11.73 8.60
N GLU A 85 -3.86 12.83 8.22
CA GLU A 85 -4.56 14.05 7.80
C GLU A 85 -5.17 13.97 6.40
N GLN A 86 -4.48 13.36 5.44
CA GLN A 86 -4.86 13.43 4.02
C GLN A 86 -5.53 12.18 3.47
N PHE A 87 -5.28 11.02 4.07
CA PHE A 87 -5.73 9.74 3.52
C PHE A 87 -6.63 8.94 4.48
N GLY A 88 -7.12 9.58 5.55
CA GLY A 88 -8.10 8.98 6.44
C GLY A 88 -7.60 7.75 7.22
N VAL A 89 -6.29 7.65 7.44
CA VAL A 89 -5.68 6.63 8.29
C VAL A 89 -6.13 6.86 9.74
N THR A 90 -6.59 5.80 10.40
CA THR A 90 -7.16 5.88 11.73
C THR A 90 -6.08 6.06 12.79
N GLU A 91 -5.16 5.10 12.88
CA GLU A 91 -4.02 5.17 13.78
C GLU A 91 -2.70 4.97 13.03
N THR A 92 -1.63 5.49 13.64
CA THR A 92 -0.30 5.39 13.06
C THR A 92 0.70 4.92 14.11
N TYR A 93 1.62 4.04 13.71
CA TYR A 93 2.66 3.48 14.58
C TYR A 93 4.03 3.81 14.03
N ASN A 94 4.85 4.54 14.78
CA ASN A 94 6.26 4.68 14.46
C ASN A 94 7.04 3.48 15.03
N THR A 95 7.36 2.53 14.17
CA THR A 95 7.97 1.25 14.56
C THR A 95 9.41 1.35 15.06
N THR A 96 10.00 2.55 15.06
CA THR A 96 11.30 2.77 15.72
C THR A 96 11.17 2.89 17.25
N ARG A 97 9.96 3.18 17.77
CA ARG A 97 9.69 3.39 19.19
C ARG A 97 8.38 2.76 19.69
N GLU A 98 7.51 2.34 18.79
CA GLU A 98 6.20 1.77 19.10
C GLU A 98 6.08 0.37 18.53
N GLN A 99 5.37 -0.49 19.21
CA GLN A 99 5.06 -1.82 18.71
C GLN A 99 3.65 -1.83 18.09
N ILE A 100 3.53 -2.52 16.96
CA ILE A 100 2.22 -2.81 16.39
C ILE A 100 1.54 -3.82 17.31
N PRO A 101 0.26 -3.60 17.71
CA PRO A 101 -0.46 -4.53 18.57
C PRO A 101 -0.53 -5.94 17.94
N GLU A 102 -0.15 -6.95 18.72
CA GLU A 102 -0.29 -8.35 18.33
C GLU A 102 -1.76 -8.79 18.34
N ASP A 103 -2.08 -9.82 17.54
CA ASP A 103 -3.43 -10.42 17.50
C ASP A 103 -4.57 -9.40 17.27
N SER A 104 -4.30 -8.30 16.54
CA SER A 104 -5.20 -7.15 16.51
C SER A 104 -5.82 -6.84 15.15
N TYR A 105 -5.37 -7.50 14.08
CA TYR A 105 -5.77 -7.13 12.72
C TYR A 105 -6.30 -8.31 11.92
N ASP A 106 -7.39 -8.07 11.20
CA ASP A 106 -8.04 -9.08 10.35
C ASP A 106 -7.39 -9.15 8.95
N VAL A 107 -6.83 -8.03 8.50
CA VAL A 107 -6.10 -7.92 7.23
C VAL A 107 -4.80 -7.17 7.45
N ILE A 108 -3.72 -7.70 6.93
CA ILE A 108 -2.40 -7.08 7.04
C ILE A 108 -1.75 -7.05 5.65
N ILE A 109 -1.19 -5.90 5.29
CA ILE A 109 -0.41 -5.75 4.07
C ILE A 109 1.02 -5.36 4.47
N GLU A 110 1.94 -6.30 4.29
CA GLU A 110 3.36 -6.06 4.47
C GLU A 110 3.92 -5.51 3.15
N ALA A 111 4.33 -4.23 3.14
CA ALA A 111 4.74 -3.52 1.93
C ALA A 111 6.22 -3.09 1.92
N VAL A 112 7.01 -3.60 2.86
CA VAL A 112 8.43 -3.26 3.06
C VAL A 112 9.35 -4.29 2.43
N GLY A 113 9.12 -5.56 2.74
CA GLY A 113 9.93 -6.69 2.31
C GLY A 113 11.14 -6.98 3.20
N LEU A 114 11.13 -6.53 4.45
CA LEU A 114 12.18 -6.89 5.41
C LEU A 114 11.74 -8.07 6.29
N PRO A 115 12.65 -8.97 6.65
CA PRO A 115 12.33 -10.08 7.55
C PRO A 115 11.64 -9.65 8.84
N ALA A 116 12.09 -8.58 9.44
CA ALA A 116 11.51 -8.04 10.68
C ALA A 116 10.06 -7.58 10.50
N THR A 117 9.74 -6.87 9.40
CA THR A 117 8.38 -6.40 9.12
C THR A 117 7.45 -7.53 8.71
N GLN A 118 7.97 -8.57 8.04
CA GLN A 118 7.23 -9.78 7.73
C GLN A 118 6.86 -10.56 9.00
N ALA A 119 7.80 -10.69 9.94
CA ALA A 119 7.53 -11.30 11.25
C ALA A 119 6.49 -10.50 12.04
N GLN A 120 6.61 -9.17 12.08
CA GLN A 120 5.63 -8.29 12.73
C GLN A 120 4.23 -8.42 12.11
N ALA A 121 4.14 -8.54 10.79
CA ALA A 121 2.86 -8.73 10.10
C ALA A 121 2.16 -10.02 10.54
N VAL A 122 2.90 -11.12 10.69
CA VAL A 122 2.35 -12.38 11.18
C VAL A 122 1.96 -12.30 12.65
N ALA A 123 2.76 -11.63 13.49
CA ALA A 123 2.45 -11.45 14.92
C ALA A 123 1.19 -10.61 15.13
N ALA A 124 1.00 -9.55 14.34
CA ALA A 124 -0.17 -8.67 14.40
C ALA A 124 -1.49 -9.33 13.96
N ALA A 125 -1.41 -10.50 13.29
CA ALA A 125 -2.54 -11.18 12.70
C ALA A 125 -3.43 -11.86 13.74
N LYS A 126 -4.73 -11.52 13.76
CA LYS A 126 -5.78 -12.22 14.51
C LYS A 126 -6.01 -13.63 13.98
N LYS A 127 -6.84 -14.39 14.69
CA LYS A 127 -7.39 -15.65 14.19
C LYS A 127 -8.26 -15.41 12.94
N GLY A 128 -8.01 -16.19 11.89
CA GLY A 128 -8.68 -16.06 10.59
C GLY A 128 -8.15 -14.92 9.72
N ALA A 129 -7.11 -14.22 10.15
CA ALA A 129 -6.57 -13.07 9.43
C ALA A 129 -5.94 -13.44 8.08
N GLN A 130 -5.91 -12.44 7.20
CA GLN A 130 -5.25 -12.51 5.91
C GLN A 130 -4.02 -11.60 5.90
N VAL A 131 -2.87 -12.17 5.55
CA VAL A 131 -1.59 -11.47 5.47
C VAL A 131 -1.10 -11.46 4.03
N LEU A 132 -1.02 -10.30 3.42
CA LEU A 132 -0.46 -10.10 2.09
C LEU A 132 1.01 -9.68 2.22
N MET A 133 1.91 -10.54 1.77
CA MET A 133 3.33 -10.24 1.61
C MET A 133 3.55 -9.56 0.26
N PHE A 134 3.43 -8.23 0.25
CA PHE A 134 3.60 -7.41 -0.94
C PHE A 134 5.02 -6.88 -1.09
N GLY A 135 5.68 -6.58 0.02
CA GLY A 135 7.07 -6.12 0.03
C GLY A 135 8.02 -7.16 -0.56
N VAL A 136 8.97 -6.70 -1.37
CA VAL A 136 10.00 -7.57 -1.97
C VAL A 136 11.32 -7.28 -1.28
N GLY A 137 11.81 -8.24 -0.53
CA GLY A 137 13.14 -8.24 0.06
C GLY A 137 14.22 -8.78 -0.88
N PRO A 138 15.48 -8.79 -0.43
CA PRO A 138 16.54 -9.51 -1.10
C PRO A 138 16.17 -10.99 -1.27
N GLN A 139 16.66 -11.63 -2.34
CA GLN A 139 16.33 -13.02 -2.65
C GLN A 139 16.72 -13.98 -1.53
N GLU A 140 17.82 -13.69 -0.85
CA GLU A 140 18.37 -14.51 0.25
C GLU A 140 17.70 -14.20 1.60
N ALA A 141 16.87 -13.16 1.68
CA ALA A 141 16.23 -12.77 2.93
C ALA A 141 15.14 -13.78 3.30
N HIS A 142 15.14 -14.19 4.54
CA HIS A 142 14.13 -15.08 5.11
C HIS A 142 13.80 -14.64 6.54
N PHE A 143 12.63 -14.99 7.03
CA PHE A 143 12.24 -14.82 8.43
C PHE A 143 11.71 -16.14 8.97
N GLU A 144 11.91 -16.34 10.27
CA GLU A 144 11.37 -17.51 10.96
C GLU A 144 9.90 -17.30 11.28
N MET A 145 9.09 -18.32 11.03
CA MET A 145 7.67 -18.32 11.31
C MET A 145 7.28 -19.62 12.01
N ASN A 146 6.55 -19.50 13.12
CA ASN A 146 6.00 -20.64 13.81
C ASN A 146 4.82 -21.23 13.02
N THR A 147 5.01 -22.41 12.46
CA THR A 147 3.96 -23.09 11.68
C THR A 147 2.73 -23.46 12.52
N TYR A 148 2.91 -23.66 13.83
CA TYR A 148 1.81 -23.91 14.75
C TYR A 148 0.89 -22.68 14.89
N ASP A 149 1.44 -21.47 14.83
CA ASP A 149 0.64 -20.23 14.87
C ASP A 149 -0.20 -20.09 13.61
N ILE A 150 0.31 -20.45 12.43
CA ILE A 150 -0.48 -20.50 11.19
C ILE A 150 -1.68 -21.41 11.38
N TYR A 151 -1.44 -22.63 11.88
CA TYR A 151 -2.49 -23.60 12.14
C TYR A 151 -3.50 -23.10 13.21
N LYS A 152 -3.01 -22.67 14.37
CA LYS A 152 -3.83 -22.27 15.51
C LYS A 152 -4.69 -21.03 15.21
N LYS A 153 -4.12 -20.08 14.47
CA LYS A 153 -4.81 -18.84 14.06
C LYS A 153 -5.56 -18.98 12.74
N GLN A 154 -5.44 -20.08 12.01
CA GLN A 154 -6.02 -20.28 10.67
C GLN A 154 -5.65 -19.13 9.71
N LEU A 155 -4.37 -18.77 9.66
CA LEU A 155 -3.91 -17.65 8.86
C LEU A 155 -3.92 -17.98 7.36
N THR A 156 -4.30 -17.02 6.55
CA THR A 156 -4.06 -17.01 5.11
C THR A 156 -2.89 -16.09 4.82
N ILE A 157 -1.75 -16.65 4.39
CA ILE A 157 -0.57 -15.87 4.02
C ILE A 157 -0.37 -15.99 2.52
N GLN A 158 -0.30 -14.86 1.83
CA GLN A 158 -0.21 -14.81 0.39
C GLN A 158 0.84 -13.82 -0.09
N GLY A 159 1.57 -14.20 -1.13
CA GLY A 159 2.45 -13.29 -1.88
C GLY A 159 1.72 -12.61 -3.03
N SER A 160 2.29 -11.51 -3.51
CA SER A 160 1.85 -10.81 -4.72
C SER A 160 3.02 -10.69 -5.69
N PHE A 161 2.77 -11.01 -6.96
CA PHE A 161 3.78 -10.90 -8.00
C PHE A 161 3.23 -10.19 -9.23
N ILE A 162 3.82 -9.05 -9.57
CA ILE A 162 3.47 -8.22 -10.74
C ILE A 162 1.97 -7.82 -10.77
N ASN A 163 1.44 -7.46 -11.93
CA ASN A 163 0.07 -6.92 -12.12
C ASN A 163 -0.73 -7.75 -13.13
N PRO A 164 -1.17 -8.95 -12.80
CA PRO A 164 -1.93 -9.74 -13.75
C PRO A 164 -3.30 -9.11 -13.97
N LEU A 165 -3.53 -8.55 -15.18
CA LEU A 165 -4.84 -8.11 -15.68
C LEU A 165 -5.61 -7.06 -14.85
N THR A 166 -4.97 -6.36 -13.93
CA THR A 166 -5.62 -5.45 -12.96
C THR A 166 -5.68 -3.98 -13.41
N PHE A 167 -5.10 -3.64 -14.55
CA PHE A 167 -4.98 -2.26 -15.00
C PHE A 167 -6.34 -1.59 -15.23
N ARG A 168 -7.30 -2.32 -15.81
CA ARG A 168 -8.66 -1.82 -16.05
C ARG A 168 -9.40 -1.52 -14.75
N ASP A 169 -9.26 -2.37 -13.74
CA ASP A 169 -9.88 -2.18 -12.42
C ASP A 169 -9.25 -0.97 -11.71
N ALA A 170 -7.95 -0.79 -11.87
CA ALA A 170 -7.22 0.37 -11.37
C ALA A 170 -7.75 1.67 -11.96
N ILE A 171 -7.91 1.74 -13.30
CA ILE A 171 -8.49 2.91 -13.98
C ILE A 171 -9.91 3.19 -13.44
N SER A 172 -10.74 2.18 -13.34
CA SER A 172 -12.13 2.32 -12.86
C SER A 172 -12.16 2.87 -11.43
N LEU A 173 -11.26 2.40 -10.58
CA LEU A 173 -11.16 2.85 -9.19
C LEU A 173 -10.73 4.31 -9.09
N VAL A 174 -9.71 4.71 -9.85
CA VAL A 174 -9.24 6.11 -9.92
C VAL A 174 -10.34 7.02 -10.47
N SER A 175 -10.98 6.61 -11.57
CA SER A 175 -12.05 7.39 -12.22
C SER A 175 -13.29 7.53 -11.33
N SER A 176 -13.49 6.62 -10.38
CA SER A 176 -14.62 6.71 -9.43
C SER A 176 -14.48 7.84 -8.40
N GLY A 177 -13.32 8.50 -8.33
CA GLY A 177 -13.02 9.54 -7.35
C GLY A 177 -12.83 9.02 -5.91
N LYS A 178 -12.80 7.71 -5.70
CA LYS A 178 -12.64 7.11 -4.37
C LYS A 178 -11.21 7.16 -3.85
N MET A 179 -10.27 7.55 -4.71
CA MET A 179 -8.84 7.66 -4.34
C MET A 179 -8.31 9.05 -4.65
N ASN A 180 -7.63 9.64 -3.69
CA ASN A 180 -6.92 10.91 -3.85
C ASN A 180 -5.53 10.65 -4.47
N ILE A 181 -5.47 10.47 -5.78
CA ILE A 181 -4.21 10.23 -6.49
C ILE A 181 -3.36 11.50 -6.55
N GLY A 182 -3.99 12.67 -6.72
CA GLY A 182 -3.29 13.96 -6.72
C GLY A 182 -2.50 14.18 -5.43
N GLY A 183 -3.05 13.80 -4.29
CA GLY A 183 -2.38 13.92 -2.99
C GLY A 183 -1.14 13.02 -2.83
N LEU A 184 -0.97 12.01 -3.70
CA LEU A 184 0.22 11.16 -3.70
C LEU A 184 1.41 11.81 -4.41
N ILE A 185 1.16 12.78 -5.31
CA ILE A 185 2.19 13.48 -6.08
C ILE A 185 2.81 14.54 -5.16
N SER A 186 4.09 14.40 -4.90
CA SER A 186 4.83 15.36 -4.08
C SER A 186 5.51 16.45 -4.90
N HIS A 187 5.85 16.15 -6.15
CA HIS A 187 6.55 17.06 -7.04
C HIS A 187 6.06 16.93 -8.47
N GLU A 188 5.80 18.06 -9.11
CA GLU A 188 5.62 18.16 -10.54
C GLU A 188 6.89 18.79 -11.12
N LEU A 189 7.53 18.11 -12.04
CA LEU A 189 8.80 18.49 -12.63
C LEU A 189 8.60 18.87 -14.09
N GLU A 190 9.32 19.89 -14.55
CA GLU A 190 9.54 20.14 -15.97
C GLU A 190 10.58 19.16 -16.52
N LEU A 191 10.62 18.98 -17.82
CA LEU A 191 11.52 18.03 -18.46
C LEU A 191 13.00 18.30 -18.13
N GLU A 192 13.38 19.57 -18.07
CA GLU A 192 14.72 20.06 -17.76
C GLU A 192 15.16 19.72 -16.34
N GLN A 193 14.22 19.52 -15.41
CA GLN A 193 14.49 19.21 -14.01
C GLN A 193 14.73 17.70 -13.76
N VAL A 194 14.50 16.87 -14.76
CA VAL A 194 14.65 15.41 -14.63
C VAL A 194 16.08 15.04 -14.26
N GLN A 195 17.08 15.71 -14.86
CA GLN A 195 18.48 15.44 -14.53
C GLN A 195 18.79 15.79 -13.07
N ASP A 196 18.31 16.92 -12.58
CA ASP A 196 18.52 17.33 -11.19
C ASP A 196 17.82 16.38 -10.21
N PHE A 197 16.68 15.82 -10.58
CA PHE A 197 16.00 14.79 -9.80
C PHE A 197 16.83 13.49 -9.76
N LEU A 198 17.38 13.05 -10.90
CA LEU A 198 18.21 11.85 -10.96
C LEU A 198 19.53 12.02 -10.21
N ASP A 199 20.10 13.21 -10.21
CA ASP A 199 21.30 13.58 -9.45
C ASP A 199 21.04 13.72 -7.93
N GLY A 200 19.79 13.59 -7.48
CA GLY A 200 19.41 13.71 -6.07
C GLY A 200 19.41 15.13 -5.52
N LYS A 201 19.47 16.16 -6.38
CA LYS A 201 19.43 17.58 -5.98
C LYS A 201 18.04 18.00 -5.49
N ILE A 202 16.98 17.33 -5.96
CA ILE A 202 15.60 17.57 -5.52
C ILE A 202 15.31 16.62 -4.36
N THR A 203 15.15 17.16 -3.17
CA THR A 203 14.95 16.40 -1.92
C THR A 203 13.47 16.33 -1.52
N GLY A 204 13.12 15.46 -0.57
CA GLY A 204 11.74 15.33 -0.06
C GLY A 204 10.77 14.63 -1.01
N VAL A 205 11.25 14.08 -2.11
CA VAL A 205 10.40 13.47 -3.14
C VAL A 205 9.84 12.14 -2.65
N SER A 206 8.51 12.04 -2.63
CA SER A 206 7.78 10.78 -2.45
C SER A 206 7.37 10.20 -3.81
N LYS A 207 6.70 11.00 -4.63
CA LYS A 207 6.35 10.69 -6.01
C LYS A 207 6.50 11.95 -6.87
N ALA A 208 7.34 11.89 -7.87
CA ALA A 208 7.47 12.93 -8.86
C ALA A 208 6.75 12.55 -10.17
N VAL A 209 6.18 13.52 -10.84
CA VAL A 209 5.65 13.41 -12.20
C VAL A 209 6.31 14.48 -13.06
N VAL A 210 6.52 14.17 -14.33
CA VAL A 210 7.07 15.12 -15.31
C VAL A 210 5.95 15.60 -16.20
N LYS A 211 5.81 16.92 -16.32
CA LYS A 211 4.91 17.54 -17.30
C LYS A 211 5.59 17.53 -18.66
N ILE A 212 4.92 16.95 -19.66
CA ILE A 212 5.40 16.93 -21.03
C ILE A 212 4.41 17.73 -21.88
N GLY A 213 4.84 18.91 -22.32
CA GLY A 213 4.04 19.81 -23.14
C GLY A 213 3.00 20.61 -22.35
N ALA A 214 2.84 21.86 -22.72
CA ALA A 214 1.70 22.68 -22.35
C ALA A 214 0.57 22.48 -23.35
#